data_f67f87b4a64ae34b7db89d6b478f6ff8
#
_entry.id   f67f87b4a64ae34b7db89d6b478f6ff8
#
_cell.length_a   1.000
_cell.length_b   1.000
_cell.length_c   1.000
_cell.angle_alpha   90.00
_cell.angle_beta   90.00
_cell.angle_gamma   90.00
#
_symmetry.space_group_name_H-M   'P 1'
#
loop_
_entity.id
_entity.type
_entity.pdbx_description
1 polymer ?
#
loop_
_entity_poly.entity_id
_entity_poly.type
_entity_poly.pdbx_seq_one_letter_code
_entity_poly.pdbx_strand_id
1 'polypeptide(L)'
;MPCKIINFLWRVCKNAIPTLNNLKHRCVVEDSKCSFCAQHDEDVIHALWFCPALAQVWNEDPQWSFRGQNVFHDFTHLISHIFESGCSVELFAMQIWTIWYGRNKAKSAPLGFPLTLIVQRAYEALLEYRAAQPWHTMAAPTAKQHARWIPPPPD
;
A
#
# COMPACT_ATOMS: atom_id res chain seq x y z
N MET A 1 -3.91 0.11 12.02
CA MET A 1 -3.70 -0.49 10.67
C MET A 1 -3.28 -1.95 10.79
N PRO A 2 -3.86 -2.90 10.03
CA PRO A 2 -3.52 -4.33 10.09
C PRO A 2 -2.03 -4.59 9.80
N CYS A 3 -1.41 -5.56 10.51
CA CYS A 3 0.02 -5.86 10.33
C CYS A 3 0.41 -6.19 8.88
N LYS A 4 -0.48 -6.90 8.13
CA LYS A 4 -0.24 -7.20 6.71
C LYS A 4 -0.12 -5.95 5.83
N ILE A 5 -0.89 -4.89 6.15
CA ILE A 5 -0.88 -3.61 5.42
C ILE A 5 0.40 -2.83 5.78
N ILE A 6 0.79 -2.82 7.06
CA ILE A 6 2.04 -2.18 7.51
C ILE A 6 3.24 -2.83 6.82
N ASN A 7 3.30 -4.16 6.80
CA ASN A 7 4.35 -4.91 6.10
C ASN A 7 4.39 -4.60 4.60
N PHE A 8 3.21 -4.52 3.98
CA PHE A 8 3.12 -4.18 2.56
C PHE A 8 3.64 -2.76 2.31
N LEU A 9 3.18 -1.77 3.09
CA LEU A 9 3.63 -0.39 2.98
C LEU A 9 5.15 -0.26 3.13
N TRP A 10 5.73 -0.97 4.12
CA TRP A 10 7.18 -1.02 4.30
C TRP A 10 7.89 -1.57 3.05
N ARG A 11 7.39 -2.68 2.47
CA ARG A 11 7.96 -3.26 1.23
C ARG A 11 7.83 -2.33 0.04
N VAL A 12 6.73 -1.59 -0.07
CA VAL A 12 6.51 -0.57 -1.10
C VAL A 12 7.54 0.54 -0.97
N CYS A 13 7.75 1.11 0.23
CA CYS A 13 8.76 2.13 0.50
C CYS A 13 10.20 1.63 0.23
N LYS A 14 10.45 0.33 0.40
CA LYS A 14 11.75 -0.30 0.08
C LYS A 14 11.88 -0.76 -1.37
N ASN A 15 10.94 -0.41 -2.25
CA ASN A 15 10.90 -0.89 -3.64
C ASN A 15 11.01 -2.43 -3.74
N ALA A 16 10.42 -3.16 -2.79
CA ALA A 16 10.58 -4.60 -2.61
C ALA A 16 9.35 -5.44 -2.99
N ILE A 17 8.34 -4.85 -3.64
CA ILE A 17 7.22 -5.58 -4.21
C ILE A 17 7.55 -6.05 -5.64
N PRO A 18 6.99 -7.21 -6.11
CA PRO A 18 7.32 -7.79 -7.40
C PRO A 18 6.58 -7.10 -8.56
N THR A 19 6.88 -5.82 -8.81
CA THR A 19 6.45 -5.11 -10.03
C THR A 19 7.17 -5.68 -11.25
N LEU A 20 6.64 -5.44 -12.45
CA LEU A 20 7.29 -5.94 -13.67
C LEU A 20 8.69 -5.36 -13.83
N ASN A 21 8.91 -4.10 -13.47
CA ASN A 21 10.24 -3.51 -13.49
C ASN A 21 11.19 -4.21 -12.51
N ASN A 22 10.77 -4.51 -11.28
CA ASN A 22 11.58 -5.25 -10.31
C ASN A 22 11.83 -6.70 -10.73
N LEU A 23 10.86 -7.34 -11.38
CA LEU A 23 11.01 -8.69 -11.92
C LEU A 23 11.95 -8.72 -13.13
N LYS A 24 11.92 -7.71 -13.99
CA LYS A 24 12.87 -7.56 -15.09
C LYS A 24 14.31 -7.39 -14.58
N HIS A 25 14.52 -6.55 -13.58
CA HIS A 25 15.84 -6.40 -12.94
C HIS A 25 16.37 -7.71 -12.33
N ARG A 26 15.48 -8.63 -11.97
CA ARG A 26 15.83 -9.97 -11.47
C ARG A 26 15.87 -11.03 -12.57
N CYS A 27 15.78 -10.65 -13.82
CA CYS A 27 15.76 -11.55 -14.98
C CYS A 27 14.63 -12.61 -14.92
N VAL A 28 13.48 -12.30 -14.29
CA VAL A 28 12.31 -13.17 -14.20
C VAL A 28 11.37 -12.95 -15.38
N VAL A 29 11.30 -11.71 -15.89
CA VAL A 29 10.52 -11.32 -17.06
C VAL A 29 11.37 -10.49 -18.01
N GLU A 30 11.02 -10.52 -19.31
CA GLU A 30 11.73 -9.75 -20.33
C GLU A 30 11.19 -8.32 -20.47
N ASP A 31 9.89 -8.14 -20.27
CA ASP A 31 9.20 -6.86 -20.42
C ASP A 31 8.76 -6.29 -19.07
N SER A 32 8.94 -4.98 -18.92
CA SER A 32 8.53 -4.22 -17.75
C SER A 32 7.26 -3.40 -17.96
N LYS A 33 6.65 -3.45 -19.15
CA LYS A 33 5.46 -2.64 -19.48
C LYS A 33 4.27 -2.97 -18.59
N CYS A 34 3.65 -1.93 -18.05
CA CYS A 34 2.48 -2.06 -17.20
C CYS A 34 1.33 -2.77 -17.91
N SER A 35 0.86 -3.87 -17.36
CA SER A 35 -0.23 -4.67 -17.92
C SER A 35 -1.59 -3.94 -17.94
N PHE A 36 -1.74 -2.85 -17.19
CA PHE A 36 -2.99 -2.09 -17.11
C PHE A 36 -3.06 -0.94 -18.12
N CYS A 37 -1.98 -0.23 -18.37
CA CYS A 37 -1.98 0.89 -19.31
C CYS A 37 -1.16 0.65 -20.57
N ALA A 38 -0.26 -0.34 -20.57
CA ALA A 38 0.66 -0.69 -21.67
C ALA A 38 1.58 0.47 -22.15
N GLN A 39 1.59 1.60 -21.45
CA GLN A 39 2.30 2.82 -21.88
C GLN A 39 3.64 3.00 -21.17
N HIS A 40 3.70 2.72 -19.88
CA HIS A 40 4.86 2.99 -19.02
C HIS A 40 5.39 1.70 -18.40
N ASP A 41 6.63 1.73 -17.94
CA ASP A 41 7.18 0.63 -17.16
C ASP A 41 6.46 0.54 -15.80
N GLU A 42 6.23 -0.69 -15.33
CA GLU A 42 5.54 -0.94 -14.06
C GLU A 42 6.55 -0.91 -12.91
N ASP A 43 7.00 0.26 -12.49
CA ASP A 43 7.66 0.44 -11.20
C ASP A 43 6.63 0.60 -10.07
N VAL A 44 7.11 0.74 -8.83
CA VAL A 44 6.23 0.78 -7.65
C VAL A 44 5.31 2.00 -7.67
N ILE A 45 5.85 3.18 -7.98
CA ILE A 45 5.05 4.40 -7.93
C ILE A 45 4.07 4.48 -9.11
N HIS A 46 4.46 3.98 -10.29
CA HIS A 46 3.52 3.85 -11.41
C HIS A 46 2.42 2.85 -11.07
N ALA A 47 2.77 1.66 -10.59
CA ALA A 47 1.81 0.60 -10.33
C ALA A 47 0.74 1.00 -9.31
N LEU A 48 1.07 1.82 -8.32
CA LEU A 48 0.18 2.14 -7.21
C LEU A 48 -0.40 3.56 -7.27
N TRP A 49 0.26 4.48 -7.98
CA TRP A 49 -0.13 5.88 -8.01
C TRP A 49 -0.31 6.44 -9.42
N PHE A 50 0.73 6.50 -10.24
CA PHE A 50 0.70 7.23 -11.50
C PHE A 50 0.02 6.52 -12.68
N CYS A 51 -0.26 5.22 -12.60
CA CYS A 51 -0.88 4.49 -13.72
C CYS A 51 -2.17 5.19 -14.17
N PRO A 52 -2.32 5.55 -15.47
CA PRO A 52 -3.54 6.19 -15.97
C PRO A 52 -4.80 5.37 -15.74
N ALA A 53 -4.69 4.03 -15.76
CA ALA A 53 -5.80 3.14 -15.47
C ALA A 53 -6.35 3.28 -14.04
N LEU A 54 -5.58 3.86 -13.11
CA LEU A 54 -6.01 4.13 -11.74
C LEU A 54 -6.63 5.53 -11.55
N ALA A 55 -6.75 6.33 -12.62
CA ALA A 55 -7.27 7.69 -12.49
C ALA A 55 -8.65 7.71 -11.84
N GLN A 56 -9.55 6.81 -12.23
CA GLN A 56 -10.88 6.70 -11.64
C GLN A 56 -10.81 6.43 -10.14
N VAL A 57 -9.96 5.49 -9.70
CA VAL A 57 -9.81 5.13 -8.27
C VAL A 57 -9.39 6.33 -7.42
N TRP A 58 -8.41 7.11 -7.91
CA TRP A 58 -7.87 8.23 -7.15
C TRP A 58 -8.73 9.49 -7.22
N ASN A 59 -9.54 9.64 -8.28
CA ASN A 59 -10.42 10.81 -8.45
C ASN A 59 -11.72 10.69 -7.64
N GLU A 60 -12.06 9.51 -7.10
CA GLU A 60 -13.27 9.31 -6.29
C GLU A 60 -13.20 10.03 -4.93
N ASP A 61 -11.99 10.27 -4.41
CA ASP A 61 -11.81 10.92 -3.11
C ASP A 61 -11.03 12.24 -3.27
N PRO A 62 -11.64 13.38 -2.91
CA PRO A 62 -11.03 14.71 -3.05
C PRO A 62 -9.68 14.88 -2.32
N GLN A 63 -9.39 14.07 -1.28
CA GLN A 63 -8.12 14.17 -0.57
C GLN A 63 -6.91 13.82 -1.45
N TRP A 64 -7.11 13.11 -2.58
CA TRP A 64 -6.08 12.77 -3.56
C TRP A 64 -5.99 13.74 -4.75
N SER A 65 -6.68 14.88 -4.70
CA SER A 65 -6.72 15.88 -5.78
C SER A 65 -5.35 16.42 -6.21
N PHE A 66 -4.36 16.38 -5.30
CA PHE A 66 -2.98 16.77 -5.59
C PHE A 66 -2.25 15.82 -6.55
N ARG A 67 -2.82 14.64 -6.86
CA ARG A 67 -2.21 13.64 -7.76
C ARG A 67 -1.83 14.18 -9.13
N GLY A 68 -2.63 15.09 -9.69
CA GLY A 68 -2.36 15.72 -10.99
C GLY A 68 -1.43 16.93 -10.92
N GLN A 69 -1.12 17.42 -9.73
CA GLN A 69 -0.38 18.68 -9.53
C GLN A 69 1.07 18.44 -9.10
N ASN A 70 1.34 17.31 -8.42
CA ASN A 70 2.64 17.03 -7.83
C ASN A 70 3.35 15.89 -8.55
N VAL A 71 4.66 16.06 -8.72
CA VAL A 71 5.56 15.01 -9.22
C VAL A 71 6.31 14.40 -8.04
N PHE A 72 6.25 13.08 -7.92
CA PHE A 72 6.96 12.33 -6.90
C PHE A 72 8.03 11.46 -7.56
N HIS A 73 9.26 11.53 -7.08
CA HIS A 73 10.38 10.76 -7.62
C HIS A 73 10.33 9.28 -7.26
N ASP A 74 9.83 9.00 -6.06
CA ASP A 74 9.67 7.65 -5.54
C ASP A 74 8.48 7.57 -4.57
N PHE A 75 8.20 6.36 -4.11
CA PHE A 75 7.07 6.13 -3.22
C PHE A 75 7.29 6.70 -1.82
N THR A 76 8.53 6.83 -1.37
CA THR A 76 8.86 7.41 -0.06
C THR A 76 8.54 8.91 -0.04
N HIS A 77 8.84 9.60 -1.13
CA HIS A 77 8.47 11.02 -1.30
C HIS A 77 6.95 11.21 -1.30
N LEU A 78 6.20 10.34 -2.00
CA LEU A 78 4.74 10.37 -1.99
C LEU A 78 4.17 10.17 -0.58
N ILE A 79 4.64 9.16 0.16
CA ILE A 79 4.11 8.88 1.51
C ILE A 79 4.45 10.00 2.49
N SER A 80 5.61 10.63 2.39
CA SER A 80 5.98 11.81 3.19
C SER A 80 5.01 12.96 2.94
N HIS A 81 4.71 13.24 1.66
CA HIS A 81 3.73 14.26 1.29
C HIS A 81 2.34 13.99 1.88
N ILE A 82 1.87 12.73 1.85
CA ILE A 82 0.58 12.33 2.44
C ILE A 82 0.55 12.59 3.95
N PHE A 83 1.64 12.28 4.66
CA PHE A 83 1.77 12.60 6.08
C PHE A 83 1.70 14.11 6.36
N GLU A 84 2.42 14.89 5.58
CA GLU A 84 2.51 16.36 5.75
C GLU A 84 1.21 17.07 5.38
N SER A 85 0.47 16.54 4.41
CA SER A 85 -0.81 17.11 3.96
C SER A 85 -2.00 16.81 4.87
N GLY A 86 -1.81 16.02 5.94
CA GLY A 86 -2.89 15.64 6.85
C GLY A 86 -3.91 14.67 6.25
N CYS A 87 -3.60 14.07 5.09
CA CYS A 87 -4.44 13.04 4.47
C CYS A 87 -4.45 11.75 5.30
N SER A 88 -5.49 10.94 5.13
CA SER A 88 -5.61 9.67 5.84
C SER A 88 -4.61 8.63 5.34
N VAL A 89 -3.48 8.48 6.05
CA VAL A 89 -2.46 7.46 5.75
C VAL A 89 -3.02 6.04 5.83
N GLU A 90 -3.94 5.79 6.76
CA GLU A 90 -4.59 4.48 6.90
C GLU A 90 -5.42 4.14 5.66
N LEU A 91 -6.24 5.09 5.19
CA LEU A 91 -7.05 4.90 3.98
C LEU A 91 -6.16 4.72 2.76
N PHE A 92 -5.14 5.57 2.59
CA PHE A 92 -4.16 5.45 1.52
C PHE A 92 -3.53 4.05 1.49
N ALA A 93 -3.07 3.57 2.64
CA ALA A 93 -2.45 2.24 2.75
C ALA A 93 -3.42 1.11 2.40
N MET A 94 -4.71 1.22 2.79
CA MET A 94 -5.76 0.28 2.39
C MET A 94 -6.01 0.31 0.88
N GLN A 95 -6.07 1.49 0.28
CA GLN A 95 -6.29 1.66 -1.16
C GLN A 95 -5.13 1.06 -1.98
N ILE A 96 -3.87 1.37 -1.66
CA ILE A 96 -2.72 0.81 -2.39
C ILE A 96 -2.60 -0.71 -2.22
N TRP A 97 -2.96 -1.24 -1.03
CA TRP A 97 -3.05 -2.68 -0.83
C TRP A 97 -4.12 -3.31 -1.72
N THR A 98 -5.30 -2.71 -1.80
CA THR A 98 -6.41 -3.20 -2.63
C THR A 98 -6.08 -3.11 -4.12
N ILE A 99 -5.42 -2.03 -4.56
CA ILE A 99 -4.88 -1.88 -5.93
C ILE A 99 -3.90 -3.02 -6.24
N TRP A 100 -2.94 -3.25 -5.35
CA TRP A 100 -1.93 -4.29 -5.54
C TRP A 100 -2.54 -5.69 -5.60
N TYR A 101 -3.49 -5.96 -4.70
CA TYR A 101 -4.26 -7.20 -4.69
C TYR A 101 -5.01 -7.39 -6.02
N GLY A 102 -5.70 -6.36 -6.49
CA GLY A 102 -6.42 -6.36 -7.76
C GLY A 102 -5.50 -6.62 -8.97
N ARG A 103 -4.32 -5.98 -9.00
CA ARG A 103 -3.30 -6.21 -10.05
C ARG A 103 -2.84 -7.67 -10.09
N ASN A 104 -2.56 -8.25 -8.93
CA ASN A 104 -2.14 -9.65 -8.86
C ASN A 104 -3.27 -10.61 -9.26
N LYS A 105 -4.51 -10.33 -8.87
CA LYS A 105 -5.67 -11.12 -9.27
C LYS A 105 -5.93 -11.05 -10.78
N ALA A 106 -5.79 -9.87 -11.39
CA ALA A 106 -5.98 -9.69 -12.83
C ALA A 106 -4.99 -10.52 -13.66
N LYS A 107 -3.80 -10.80 -13.15
CA LYS A 107 -2.81 -11.69 -13.79
C LYS A 107 -3.25 -13.17 -13.78
N SER A 108 -4.11 -13.56 -12.84
CA SER A 108 -4.52 -14.96 -12.60
C SER A 108 -5.95 -15.28 -13.00
N ALA A 109 -6.77 -14.27 -13.30
CA ALA A 109 -8.19 -14.44 -13.59
C ALA A 109 -8.61 -13.67 -14.84
N PRO A 110 -9.27 -14.33 -15.83
CA PRO A 110 -9.68 -13.71 -17.09
C PRO A 110 -10.64 -12.53 -16.93
N LEU A 111 -11.44 -12.50 -15.86
CA LEU A 111 -12.44 -11.47 -15.59
C LEU A 111 -11.88 -10.26 -14.82
N GLY A 112 -10.60 -10.28 -14.43
CA GLY A 112 -9.95 -9.19 -13.73
C GLY A 112 -10.59 -8.85 -12.37
N PHE A 113 -9.99 -7.90 -11.67
CA PHE A 113 -10.57 -7.28 -10.48
C PHE A 113 -11.11 -5.91 -10.89
N PRO A 114 -12.42 -5.63 -10.73
CA PRO A 114 -12.99 -4.36 -11.16
C PRO A 114 -12.40 -3.21 -10.33
N LEU A 115 -11.75 -2.26 -11.02
CA LEU A 115 -11.14 -1.08 -10.40
C LEU A 115 -12.15 -0.23 -9.64
N THR A 116 -13.42 -0.23 -10.07
CA THR A 116 -14.53 0.47 -9.43
C THR A 116 -14.81 0.01 -8.00
N LEU A 117 -14.41 -1.20 -7.63
CA LEU A 117 -14.60 -1.72 -6.27
C LEU A 117 -13.43 -1.43 -5.33
N ILE A 118 -12.34 -0.83 -5.82
CA ILE A 118 -11.13 -0.62 -5.00
C ILE A 118 -11.41 0.32 -3.85
N VAL A 119 -12.04 1.46 -4.14
CA VAL A 119 -12.30 2.51 -3.13
C VAL A 119 -13.25 1.97 -2.08
N GLN A 120 -14.38 1.39 -2.51
CA GLN A 120 -15.35 0.80 -1.60
C GLN A 120 -14.72 -0.24 -0.69
N ARG A 121 -13.96 -1.19 -1.24
CA ARG A 121 -13.30 -2.26 -0.46
C ARG A 121 -12.24 -1.73 0.50
N ALA A 122 -11.53 -0.69 0.12
CA ALA A 122 -10.55 -0.06 1.00
C ALA A 122 -11.23 0.60 2.22
N TYR A 123 -12.35 1.29 2.00
CA TYR A 123 -13.17 1.87 3.07
C TYR A 123 -13.78 0.79 3.97
N GLU A 124 -14.39 -0.24 3.39
CA GLU A 124 -14.96 -1.37 4.15
C GLU A 124 -13.89 -2.02 5.04
N ALA A 125 -12.73 -2.34 4.47
CA ALA A 125 -11.62 -2.93 5.22
C ALA A 125 -11.10 -2.02 6.36
N LEU A 126 -11.08 -0.71 6.15
CA LEU A 126 -10.71 0.25 7.19
C LEU A 126 -11.75 0.30 8.30
N LEU A 127 -13.05 0.32 7.96
CA LEU A 127 -14.14 0.32 8.94
C LEU A 127 -14.17 -0.98 9.74
N GLU A 128 -14.05 -2.13 9.09
CA GLU A 128 -13.96 -3.44 9.75
C GLU A 128 -12.78 -3.50 10.72
N TYR A 129 -11.62 -3.02 10.28
CA TYR A 129 -10.44 -2.97 11.13
C TYR A 129 -10.65 -2.09 12.36
N ARG A 130 -11.24 -0.90 12.19
CA ARG A 130 -11.54 0.01 13.31
C ARG A 130 -12.57 -0.57 14.25
N ALA A 131 -13.60 -1.24 13.73
CA ALA A 131 -14.63 -1.89 14.54
C ALA A 131 -14.09 -3.10 15.32
N ALA A 132 -13.12 -3.83 14.75
CA ALA A 132 -12.49 -4.98 15.40
C ALA A 132 -11.42 -4.58 16.45
N GLN A 133 -11.04 -3.30 16.55
CA GLN A 133 -10.16 -2.84 17.60
C GLN A 133 -10.96 -2.75 18.91
N PRO A 134 -10.64 -3.54 19.96
CA PRO A 134 -11.21 -3.32 21.25
C PRO A 134 -10.89 -1.87 21.64
N TRP A 135 -11.91 -1.13 22.06
CA TRP A 135 -11.77 0.23 22.57
C TRP A 135 -10.54 0.28 23.48
N HIS A 136 -9.52 0.99 23.07
CA HIS A 136 -8.52 1.46 23.99
C HIS A 136 -9.21 2.44 24.94
N THR A 137 -9.96 1.90 25.92
CA THR A 137 -10.10 2.58 27.19
C THR A 137 -8.67 2.94 27.58
N MET A 138 -8.44 4.24 27.74
CA MET A 138 -7.15 4.79 28.15
C MET A 138 -6.77 4.19 29.51
N ALA A 139 -6.30 2.95 29.49
CA ALA A 139 -5.48 2.43 30.55
C ALA A 139 -4.15 3.18 30.42
N ALA A 140 -3.84 4.00 31.42
CA ALA A 140 -2.54 4.64 31.55
C ALA A 140 -1.46 3.60 31.22
N PRO A 141 -0.38 3.98 30.52
CA PRO A 141 0.68 3.04 30.18
C PRO A 141 1.24 2.48 31.48
N THR A 142 0.85 1.28 31.84
CA THR A 142 1.57 0.51 32.84
C THR A 142 2.99 0.40 32.33
N ALA A 143 3.93 0.98 33.07
CA ALA A 143 5.34 0.95 32.73
C ALA A 143 5.70 -0.50 32.39
N LYS A 144 6.04 -0.74 31.12
CA LYS A 144 6.55 -2.05 30.68
C LYS A 144 7.82 -2.27 31.50
N GLN A 145 7.74 -3.13 32.50
CA GLN A 145 8.95 -3.66 33.12
C GLN A 145 9.75 -4.30 32.01
N HIS A 146 10.91 -3.72 31.70
CA HIS A 146 11.84 -4.31 30.75
C HIS A 146 12.26 -5.67 31.29
N ALA A 147 11.66 -6.72 30.78
CA ALA A 147 12.13 -8.08 31.02
C ALA A 147 13.58 -8.14 30.50
N ARG A 148 14.53 -8.12 31.42
CA ARG A 148 15.95 -8.28 31.09
C ARG A 148 16.17 -9.74 30.74
N TRP A 149 16.70 -10.00 29.55
CA TRP A 149 17.11 -11.35 29.16
C TRP A 149 18.16 -11.84 30.14
N ILE A 150 17.96 -13.02 30.73
CA ILE A 150 18.91 -13.68 31.64
C ILE A 150 19.44 -14.92 30.90
N PRO A 151 20.75 -15.10 30.75
CA PRO A 151 21.30 -16.31 30.14
C PRO A 151 20.98 -17.54 30.96
N PRO A 152 20.83 -18.73 30.36
CA PRO A 152 20.65 -20.00 31.10
C PRO A 152 21.87 -20.26 31.98
N PRO A 153 21.70 -20.96 33.11
CA PRO A 153 22.83 -21.33 33.96
C PRO A 153 23.82 -22.21 33.17
N PRO A 154 25.13 -22.17 33.47
CA PRO A 154 26.09 -23.04 32.87
C PRO A 154 25.84 -24.48 33.38
N ASP A 155 26.04 -25.48 32.48
CA ASP A 155 25.97 -26.91 32.79
C ASP A 155 27.09 -27.34 33.75
#